data_84c08039ba69c2e6735a7fe9fe6b80a9
#
_entry.id   84c08039ba69c2e6735a7fe9fe6b80a9
#
_cell.length_a   1.000
_cell.length_b   1.000
_cell.length_c   1.000
_cell.angle_alpha   90.00
_cell.angle_beta   90.00
_cell.angle_gamma   90.00
#
_symmetry.space_group_name_H-M   'P 1'
#
loop_
_entity.id
_entity.type
_entity.pdbx_description
1 polymer ?
#
loop_
_entity_poly.entity_id
_entity_poly.type
_entity_poly.pdbx_seq_one_letter_code
_entity_poly.pdbx_strand_id
1 'polypeptide(L)'
;MQEYKFSIVPWISWKTYFVNDTQITIIFEQRTECYYLLYNTLSVCWNDINNKTSICLSEIQNLSLLISDGVINLNLSEIQYDIRCNSIIKTKELPEYILNNIKIKGYIFDVHWDLTNRCNAKCVHCYNSHAHDGTRNNSRDELSFNEAIKLVDNLDYLGVFRIVLSGGEASTKEYFLELCDYIRKKHINLIIYSNGLLLNTTTIRKLSNIYPYSVCISAYGPNSVIHEAITQVKGSYIKVLSCLKELKRCQIHTCHKNTLLSLNYKYWHETYQKGCLISDNSMINLTIYPSMDNGKLTQYSLDEEQLLELALTEGSPIDYRTNKIGACNIHKDKDESPCYDVTNQLYISPRGYIYPCIAAPYKIADFRKGTLEELRYYKKNNDFVFSTNNMTCCEKLNNWRSLKISDLKECGKYDYCNFCIDVCPGDAYLMHGDYLVAPLNHCSIAIARYKAFVLNL
;
A
#
# COMPACT_ATOMS: atom_id res chain seq x y z
N MET A 1 -23.18 33.36 19.87
CA MET A 1 -22.78 32.00 20.36
C MET A 1 -21.34 32.11 20.83
N GLN A 2 -21.02 31.49 21.93
CA GLN A 2 -19.64 31.44 22.41
C GLN A 2 -18.84 30.53 21.52
N GLU A 3 -17.68 31.00 21.02
CA GLU A 3 -16.77 30.26 20.14
C GLU A 3 -15.50 29.91 20.88
N TYR A 4 -14.96 28.74 20.57
CA TYR A 4 -13.79 28.15 21.22
C TYR A 4 -12.71 27.86 20.19
N LYS A 5 -11.47 28.30 20.49
CA LYS A 5 -10.32 27.98 19.63
C LYS A 5 -9.97 26.51 19.75
N PHE A 6 -9.65 25.90 18.63
CA PHE A 6 -9.26 24.49 18.55
C PHE A 6 -8.10 24.28 17.59
N SER A 7 -7.51 23.08 17.63
CA SER A 7 -6.59 22.60 16.63
C SER A 7 -6.84 21.10 16.36
N ILE A 8 -6.66 20.70 15.13
CA ILE A 8 -6.69 19.30 14.72
C ILE A 8 -5.26 18.79 14.69
N VAL A 9 -5.03 17.58 15.23
CA VAL A 9 -3.68 17.02 15.27
C VAL A 9 -3.17 16.71 13.86
N PRO A 10 -1.89 17.00 13.57
CA PRO A 10 -1.36 16.89 12.19
C PRO A 10 -1.15 15.45 11.70
N TRP A 11 -1.17 14.47 12.60
CA TRP A 11 -0.96 13.05 12.27
C TRP A 11 -2.24 12.28 11.96
N ILE A 12 -3.25 12.95 11.43
CA ILE A 12 -4.45 12.30 10.90
C ILE A 12 -4.47 12.34 9.37
N SER A 13 -5.20 11.40 8.80
CA SER A 13 -5.60 11.38 7.40
C SER A 13 -7.10 11.24 7.31
N TRP A 14 -7.74 11.87 6.35
CA TRP A 14 -9.18 11.75 6.21
C TRP A 14 -9.66 11.99 4.79
N LYS A 15 -10.80 11.38 4.44
CA LYS A 15 -11.53 11.59 3.19
C LYS A 15 -13.03 11.43 3.41
N THR A 16 -13.78 12.16 2.61
CA THR A 16 -15.24 12.07 2.57
C THR A 16 -15.70 11.40 1.30
N TYR A 17 -16.60 10.44 1.44
CA TYR A 17 -17.19 9.65 0.36
C TYR A 17 -18.70 9.81 0.35
N PHE A 18 -19.30 9.70 -0.84
CA PHE A 18 -20.75 9.66 -1.03
C PHE A 18 -21.15 8.27 -1.49
N VAL A 19 -21.83 7.53 -0.64
CA VAL A 19 -22.19 6.14 -0.85
C VAL A 19 -23.68 5.95 -0.57
N ASN A 20 -24.48 5.56 -1.58
CA ASN A 20 -25.90 5.30 -1.44
C ASN A 20 -26.65 6.42 -0.68
N ASP A 21 -26.51 7.67 -1.13
CA ASP A 21 -27.07 8.87 -0.51
C ASP A 21 -26.59 9.19 0.92
N THR A 22 -25.60 8.44 1.40
CA THR A 22 -24.98 8.66 2.70
C THR A 22 -23.61 9.30 2.51
N GLN A 23 -23.38 10.42 3.19
CA GLN A 23 -22.05 11.01 3.30
C GLN A 23 -21.30 10.34 4.45
N ILE A 24 -20.12 9.82 4.16
CA ILE A 24 -19.26 9.15 5.15
C ILE A 24 -17.90 9.83 5.13
N THR A 25 -17.45 10.35 6.27
CA THR A 25 -16.06 10.75 6.47
C THR A 25 -15.32 9.67 7.23
N ILE A 26 -14.21 9.22 6.67
CA ILE A 26 -13.26 8.30 7.30
C ILE A 26 -12.08 9.13 7.78
N ILE A 27 -11.82 9.11 9.09
CA ILE A 27 -10.63 9.71 9.70
C ILE A 27 -9.76 8.59 10.22
N PHE A 28 -8.47 8.62 9.92
CA PHE A 28 -7.47 7.69 10.45
C PHE A 28 -6.50 8.46 11.35
N GLU A 29 -6.45 8.09 12.61
CA GLU A 29 -5.49 8.62 13.59
C GLU A 29 -4.28 7.66 13.63
N GLN A 30 -3.13 8.18 13.20
CA GLN A 30 -1.95 7.37 12.91
C GLN A 30 -1.25 6.79 14.15
N ARG A 31 -1.30 7.48 15.30
CA ARG A 31 -0.61 7.05 16.52
C ARG A 31 -1.31 5.91 17.23
N THR A 32 -2.64 5.93 17.22
CA THR A 32 -3.46 4.87 17.82
C THR A 32 -3.87 3.81 16.79
N GLU A 33 -3.62 4.07 15.50
CA GLU A 33 -4.04 3.24 14.38
C GLU A 33 -5.54 2.96 14.41
N CYS A 34 -6.34 3.98 14.78
CA CYS A 34 -7.79 3.89 14.82
C CYS A 34 -8.43 4.67 13.69
N TYR A 35 -9.50 4.11 13.15
CA TYR A 35 -10.41 4.77 12.25
C TYR A 35 -11.61 5.31 13.02
N TYR A 36 -12.08 6.50 12.61
CA TYR A 36 -13.33 7.09 13.05
C TYR A 36 -14.22 7.29 11.82
N LEU A 37 -15.44 6.77 11.90
CA LEU A 37 -16.42 6.84 10.84
C LEU A 37 -17.52 7.82 11.24
N LEU A 38 -17.64 8.89 10.48
CA LEU A 38 -18.62 9.96 10.69
C LEU A 38 -19.64 9.90 9.54
N TYR A 39 -20.91 9.79 9.88
CA TYR A 39 -21.99 9.68 8.92
C TYR A 39 -22.82 10.97 8.85
N ASN A 40 -23.27 11.33 7.65
CA ASN A 40 -24.21 12.41 7.37
C ASN A 40 -23.89 13.71 8.12
N THR A 41 -24.70 14.11 9.08
CA THR A 41 -24.56 15.38 9.82
C THR A 41 -23.18 15.52 10.48
N LEU A 42 -22.62 14.45 11.03
CA LEU A 42 -21.28 14.48 11.64
C LEU A 42 -20.19 14.63 10.56
N SER A 43 -20.38 14.01 9.40
CA SER A 43 -19.48 14.15 8.26
C SER A 43 -19.51 15.59 7.73
N VAL A 44 -20.68 16.22 7.65
CA VAL A 44 -20.82 17.64 7.31
C VAL A 44 -20.15 18.52 8.36
N CYS A 45 -20.41 18.29 9.64
CA CYS A 45 -19.81 19.02 10.74
C CYS A 45 -18.27 18.97 10.70
N TRP A 46 -17.69 17.79 10.45
CA TRP A 46 -16.24 17.63 10.29
C TRP A 46 -15.69 18.47 9.13
N ASN A 47 -16.33 18.40 7.97
CA ASN A 47 -15.91 19.17 6.80
C ASN A 47 -15.99 20.68 7.06
N ASP A 48 -17.00 21.13 7.78
CA ASP A 48 -17.18 22.55 8.11
C ASP A 48 -16.08 23.05 9.05
N ILE A 49 -15.70 22.29 10.10
CA ILE A 49 -14.69 22.72 11.05
C ILE A 49 -13.28 22.78 10.46
N ASN A 50 -12.97 21.98 9.44
CA ASN A 50 -11.64 22.01 8.80
C ASN A 50 -11.31 23.37 8.16
N ASN A 51 -12.28 24.21 7.90
CA ASN A 51 -12.12 25.55 7.36
C ASN A 51 -12.28 26.66 8.40
N LYS A 52 -12.40 26.32 9.70
CA LYS A 52 -12.62 27.25 10.79
C LYS A 52 -11.41 27.33 11.73
N THR A 53 -11.34 28.42 12.46
CA THR A 53 -10.35 28.64 13.55
C THR A 53 -10.97 28.51 14.93
N SER A 54 -12.31 28.46 15.01
CA SER A 54 -13.11 28.33 16.24
C SER A 54 -14.34 27.44 15.99
N ILE A 55 -14.82 26.80 17.04
CA ILE A 55 -16.02 25.95 17.03
C ILE A 55 -17.00 26.35 18.13
N CYS A 56 -18.28 26.10 17.90
CA CYS A 56 -19.33 26.36 18.88
C CYS A 56 -19.63 25.15 19.77
N LEU A 57 -20.39 25.34 20.84
CA LEU A 57 -20.71 24.28 21.81
C LEU A 57 -21.43 23.08 21.18
N SER A 58 -22.32 23.29 20.20
CA SER A 58 -23.01 22.20 19.50
C SER A 58 -22.06 21.33 18.64
N GLU A 59 -21.07 21.95 18.03
CA GLU A 59 -20.02 21.23 17.28
C GLU A 59 -19.12 20.44 18.24
N ILE A 60 -18.79 20.99 19.41
CA ILE A 60 -18.07 20.31 20.49
C ILE A 60 -18.83 19.05 20.93
N GLN A 61 -20.14 19.18 21.17
CA GLN A 61 -20.98 18.04 21.56
C GLN A 61 -21.05 16.96 20.48
N ASN A 62 -21.19 17.35 19.21
CA ASN A 62 -21.25 16.43 18.08
C ASN A 62 -19.94 15.67 17.86
N LEU A 63 -18.80 16.29 18.13
CA LEU A 63 -17.47 15.72 17.90
C LEU A 63 -16.75 15.32 19.19
N SER A 64 -17.51 15.16 20.28
CA SER A 64 -16.98 14.92 21.64
C SER A 64 -16.05 13.69 21.72
N LEU A 65 -16.29 12.63 20.96
CA LEU A 65 -15.38 11.49 20.93
C LEU A 65 -14.01 11.85 20.35
N LEU A 66 -13.97 12.61 19.25
CA LEU A 66 -12.71 13.06 18.65
C LEU A 66 -11.94 14.01 19.57
N ILE A 67 -12.66 14.76 20.42
CA ILE A 67 -12.06 15.64 21.42
C ILE A 67 -11.52 14.79 22.59
N SER A 68 -12.31 13.85 23.10
CA SER A 68 -11.89 12.98 24.20
C SER A 68 -10.68 12.10 23.84
N ASP A 69 -10.60 11.69 22.58
CA ASP A 69 -9.49 10.89 22.05
C ASP A 69 -8.27 11.74 21.60
N GLY A 70 -8.36 13.06 21.76
CA GLY A 70 -7.26 13.98 21.44
C GLY A 70 -7.01 14.21 19.95
N VAL A 71 -7.96 13.84 19.08
CA VAL A 71 -7.92 14.15 17.63
C VAL A 71 -8.16 15.64 17.40
N ILE A 72 -9.07 16.23 18.21
CA ILE A 72 -9.32 17.67 18.26
C ILE A 72 -8.87 18.18 19.63
N ASN A 73 -7.93 19.12 19.66
CA ASN A 73 -7.48 19.77 20.87
C ASN A 73 -8.23 21.08 21.07
N LEU A 74 -8.90 21.22 22.19
CA LEU A 74 -9.50 22.49 22.63
C LEU A 74 -8.54 23.23 23.53
N ASN A 75 -8.33 24.53 23.27
CA ASN A 75 -7.51 25.38 24.11
C ASN A 75 -8.30 25.87 25.33
N LEU A 76 -8.83 24.94 26.17
CA LEU A 76 -9.63 25.33 27.33
C LEU A 76 -9.44 24.40 28.53
N SER A 77 -9.32 25.04 29.71
CA SER A 77 -9.23 24.37 31.00
C SER A 77 -10.59 24.09 31.68
N GLU A 78 -11.74 24.45 31.09
CA GLU A 78 -13.00 24.49 31.85
C GLU A 78 -14.31 24.16 31.09
N ILE A 79 -14.29 23.38 30.01
CA ILE A 79 -15.55 22.92 29.43
C ILE A 79 -15.87 21.50 29.92
N GLN A 80 -16.95 21.40 30.74
CA GLN A 80 -17.62 20.11 30.94
C GLN A 80 -18.52 19.84 29.71
N TYR A 81 -18.15 18.88 28.88
CA TYR A 81 -19.01 18.35 27.83
C TYR A 81 -19.32 16.87 28.11
N ASP A 82 -20.59 16.56 27.92
CA ASP A 82 -21.07 15.19 28.06
C ASP A 82 -20.71 14.42 26.79
N ILE A 83 -19.99 13.29 26.91
CA ILE A 83 -19.64 12.43 25.78
C ILE A 83 -20.91 11.69 25.35
N ARG A 84 -21.76 12.36 24.56
CA ARG A 84 -22.96 11.77 23.96
C ARG A 84 -22.63 11.21 22.58
N CYS A 85 -21.80 10.18 22.54
CA CYS A 85 -21.31 9.70 21.27
C CYS A 85 -21.90 8.35 20.85
N ASN A 86 -23.11 8.37 20.29
CA ASN A 86 -23.71 7.20 19.67
C ASN A 86 -23.56 7.15 18.14
N SER A 87 -22.85 8.09 17.53
CA SER A 87 -22.87 8.26 16.07
C SER A 87 -21.49 8.22 15.39
N ILE A 88 -20.40 8.28 16.15
CA ILE A 88 -19.04 8.09 15.65
C ILE A 88 -18.61 6.65 15.93
N ILE A 89 -18.29 5.89 14.91
CA ILE A 89 -17.79 4.53 15.06
C ILE A 89 -16.26 4.58 15.09
N LYS A 90 -15.66 4.15 16.20
CA LYS A 90 -14.21 3.93 16.34
C LYS A 90 -13.88 2.47 16.11
N THR A 91 -12.93 2.18 15.23
CA THR A 91 -12.52 0.81 14.89
C THR A 91 -11.04 0.75 14.55
N LYS A 92 -10.42 -0.42 14.72
CA LYS A 92 -9.03 -0.70 14.30
C LYS A 92 -8.92 -1.02 12.82
N GLU A 93 -9.99 -1.56 12.23
CA GLU A 93 -10.04 -1.95 10.83
C GLU A 93 -11.25 -1.33 10.16
N LEU A 94 -11.11 -0.92 8.92
CA LEU A 94 -12.25 -0.45 8.14
C LEU A 94 -13.19 -1.63 7.87
N PRO A 95 -14.48 -1.52 8.20
CA PRO A 95 -15.45 -2.55 7.89
C PRO A 95 -15.49 -2.83 6.38
N GLU A 96 -15.50 -4.11 6.03
CA GLU A 96 -15.47 -4.56 4.64
C GLU A 96 -16.61 -3.97 3.80
N TYR A 97 -17.82 -3.85 4.37
CA TYR A 97 -18.95 -3.24 3.68
C TYR A 97 -18.67 -1.78 3.25
N ILE A 98 -17.87 -1.02 4.00
CA ILE A 98 -17.49 0.35 3.65
C ILE A 98 -16.54 0.33 2.45
N LEU A 99 -15.49 -0.51 2.51
CA LEU A 99 -14.55 -0.67 1.41
C LEU A 99 -15.26 -1.13 0.13
N ASN A 100 -16.16 -2.08 0.24
CA ASN A 100 -16.96 -2.57 -0.88
C ASN A 100 -17.86 -1.47 -1.47
N ASN A 101 -18.49 -0.66 -0.63
CA ASN A 101 -19.30 0.46 -1.09
C ASN A 101 -18.47 1.56 -1.78
N ILE A 102 -17.30 1.89 -1.24
CA ILE A 102 -16.34 2.83 -1.85
C ILE A 102 -15.94 2.32 -3.23
N LYS A 103 -15.61 1.05 -3.35
CA LYS A 103 -15.26 0.35 -4.59
C LYS A 103 -16.40 0.37 -5.62
N ILE A 104 -17.62 -0.02 -5.23
CA ILE A 104 -18.80 -0.05 -6.12
C ILE A 104 -19.08 1.34 -6.72
N LYS A 105 -18.81 2.41 -5.98
CA LYS A 105 -18.95 3.79 -6.44
C LYS A 105 -17.75 4.29 -7.26
N GLY A 106 -16.80 3.42 -7.60
CA GLY A 106 -15.66 3.74 -8.45
C GLY A 106 -14.59 4.61 -7.80
N TYR A 107 -14.62 4.80 -6.47
CA TYR A 107 -13.53 5.48 -5.77
C TYR A 107 -12.25 4.66 -5.78
N ILE A 108 -11.13 5.34 -5.81
CA ILE A 108 -9.79 4.75 -5.69
C ILE A 108 -9.36 4.98 -4.25
N PHE A 109 -9.07 3.90 -3.54
CA PHE A 109 -8.70 4.01 -2.13
C PHE A 109 -7.19 4.12 -1.95
N ASP A 110 -6.43 3.26 -2.64
CA ASP A 110 -4.99 3.18 -2.55
C ASP A 110 -4.30 3.51 -3.88
N VAL A 111 -3.14 4.15 -3.79
CA VAL A 111 -2.27 4.39 -4.94
C VAL A 111 -0.85 3.99 -4.56
N HIS A 112 -0.23 3.12 -5.36
CA HIS A 112 1.19 2.88 -5.35
C HIS A 112 1.84 3.74 -6.43
N TRP A 113 2.72 4.65 -6.05
CA TRP A 113 3.37 5.57 -6.97
C TRP A 113 4.89 5.42 -6.93
N ASP A 114 5.44 4.96 -8.03
CA ASP A 114 6.88 4.98 -8.25
C ASP A 114 7.29 6.38 -8.73
N LEU A 115 7.98 7.13 -7.86
CA LEU A 115 8.33 8.52 -8.12
C LEU A 115 9.45 8.65 -9.16
N THR A 116 10.30 7.64 -9.24
CA THR A 116 11.47 7.62 -10.14
C THR A 116 11.94 6.20 -10.42
N ASN A 117 12.56 6.01 -11.58
CA ASN A 117 13.30 4.78 -11.88
C ASN A 117 14.73 4.79 -11.33
N ARG A 118 15.24 5.96 -10.90
CA ARG A 118 16.59 6.06 -10.33
C ARG A 118 16.67 5.33 -9.00
N CYS A 119 17.76 4.61 -8.80
CA CYS A 119 18.06 3.97 -7.53
C CYS A 119 19.55 4.00 -7.25
N ASN A 120 19.95 4.12 -6.01
CA ASN A 120 21.31 4.06 -5.51
C ASN A 120 21.74 2.66 -5.02
N ALA A 121 20.88 1.64 -5.22
CA ALA A 121 21.17 0.23 -4.97
C ALA A 121 21.04 -0.59 -6.26
N LYS A 122 21.56 -1.84 -6.27
CA LYS A 122 21.52 -2.77 -7.42
C LYS A 122 21.00 -4.14 -6.98
N CYS A 123 19.85 -4.15 -6.29
CA CYS A 123 19.33 -5.36 -5.69
C CYS A 123 19.12 -6.48 -6.74
N VAL A 124 19.57 -7.67 -6.39
CA VAL A 124 19.56 -8.85 -7.29
C VAL A 124 18.16 -9.34 -7.65
N HIS A 125 17.14 -8.94 -6.88
CA HIS A 125 15.73 -9.34 -7.08
C HIS A 125 14.85 -8.17 -7.54
N CYS A 126 15.45 -7.05 -7.99
CA CYS A 126 14.68 -5.87 -8.37
C CYS A 126 13.77 -6.18 -9.55
N TYR A 127 12.46 -6.00 -9.36
CA TYR A 127 11.47 -6.15 -10.43
C TYR A 127 11.54 -5.00 -11.46
N ASN A 128 12.05 -3.85 -11.05
CA ASN A 128 12.23 -2.69 -11.91
C ASN A 128 13.54 -2.85 -12.71
N SER A 129 13.43 -3.41 -13.88
CA SER A 129 14.52 -3.73 -14.81
C SER A 129 15.22 -2.51 -15.36
N HIS A 130 14.50 -1.43 -15.58
CA HIS A 130 15.13 -0.12 -15.91
C HIS A 130 16.19 0.29 -14.90
N ALA A 131 16.20 -0.38 -13.78
CA ALA A 131 17.21 -0.30 -12.77
C ALA A 131 18.55 -0.93 -13.18
N HIS A 132 18.61 -1.86 -14.15
CA HIS A 132 19.78 -2.65 -14.52
C HIS A 132 20.33 -2.39 -15.92
N ASP A 133 19.51 -1.88 -16.85
CA ASP A 133 19.86 -1.73 -18.27
C ASP A 133 20.60 -0.40 -18.60
N GLY A 134 20.99 0.38 -17.60
CA GLY A 134 21.62 1.68 -17.80
C GLY A 134 20.66 2.81 -18.14
N THR A 135 19.39 2.52 -18.38
CA THR A 135 18.34 3.56 -18.59
C THR A 135 17.89 4.19 -17.28
N ARG A 136 18.33 3.69 -16.12
CA ARG A 136 18.15 4.26 -14.79
C ARG A 136 18.37 5.76 -14.67
N ASN A 137 19.25 6.30 -15.49
CA ASN A 137 19.61 7.71 -15.44
C ASN A 137 18.79 8.58 -16.40
N ASN A 138 17.88 7.99 -17.20
CA ASN A 138 17.07 8.78 -18.12
C ASN A 138 15.78 9.27 -17.44
N SER A 139 15.93 10.28 -16.58
CA SER A 139 14.81 10.95 -15.90
C SER A 139 14.11 12.00 -16.77
N ARG A 140 14.48 12.12 -18.06
CA ARG A 140 13.95 13.20 -18.93
C ARG A 140 12.44 13.14 -19.09
N ASP A 141 11.85 11.93 -19.02
CA ASP A 141 10.42 11.71 -19.20
C ASP A 141 9.67 11.50 -17.88
N GLU A 142 10.35 11.57 -16.73
CA GLU A 142 9.69 11.46 -15.44
C GLU A 142 8.93 12.74 -15.11
N LEU A 143 7.88 12.62 -14.27
CA LEU A 143 7.10 13.77 -13.86
C LEU A 143 7.98 14.82 -13.19
N SER A 144 7.82 16.07 -13.61
CA SER A 144 8.36 17.25 -12.93
C SER A 144 7.62 17.51 -11.62
N PHE A 145 8.16 18.36 -10.74
CA PHE A 145 7.48 18.74 -9.49
C PHE A 145 6.08 19.30 -9.73
N ASN A 146 5.93 20.20 -10.70
CA ASN A 146 4.62 20.80 -11.02
C ASN A 146 3.61 19.77 -11.53
N GLU A 147 4.06 18.79 -12.32
CA GLU A 147 3.20 17.69 -12.76
C GLU A 147 2.84 16.77 -11.59
N ALA A 148 3.78 16.50 -10.68
CA ALA A 148 3.55 15.70 -9.47
C ALA A 148 2.51 16.36 -8.55
N ILE A 149 2.57 17.67 -8.34
CA ILE A 149 1.57 18.44 -7.58
C ILE A 149 0.18 18.31 -8.22
N LYS A 150 0.07 18.53 -9.54
CA LYS A 150 -1.18 18.37 -10.28
C LYS A 150 -1.74 16.95 -10.18
N LEU A 151 -0.85 15.94 -10.22
CA LEU A 151 -1.26 14.55 -10.03
C LEU A 151 -1.84 14.33 -8.62
N VAL A 152 -1.22 14.86 -7.57
CA VAL A 152 -1.74 14.79 -6.20
C VAL A 152 -3.11 15.47 -6.10
N ASP A 153 -3.31 16.64 -6.72
CA ASP A 153 -4.60 17.32 -6.76
C ASP A 153 -5.69 16.48 -7.42
N ASN A 154 -5.36 15.79 -8.51
CA ASN A 154 -6.29 14.88 -9.17
C ASN A 154 -6.60 13.64 -8.31
N LEU A 155 -5.60 13.08 -7.64
CA LEU A 155 -5.77 11.94 -6.75
C LEU A 155 -6.63 12.30 -5.52
N ASP A 156 -6.41 13.48 -4.95
CA ASP A 156 -7.25 14.05 -3.89
C ASP A 156 -8.72 14.17 -4.34
N TYR A 157 -8.93 14.73 -5.53
CA TYR A 157 -10.25 14.85 -6.13
C TYR A 157 -10.93 13.49 -6.40
N LEU A 158 -10.16 12.45 -6.79
CA LEU A 158 -10.65 11.09 -6.98
C LEU A 158 -10.95 10.37 -5.65
N GLY A 159 -10.68 11.02 -4.51
CA GLY A 159 -10.95 10.50 -3.18
C GLY A 159 -9.89 9.49 -2.71
N VAL A 160 -8.67 9.57 -3.20
CA VAL A 160 -7.58 8.69 -2.76
C VAL A 160 -7.31 8.93 -1.28
N PHE A 161 -7.39 7.84 -0.50
CA PHE A 161 -7.14 7.87 0.93
C PHE A 161 -5.67 7.68 1.28
N ARG A 162 -4.96 6.80 0.54
CA ARG A 162 -3.58 6.42 0.84
C ARG A 162 -2.71 6.44 -0.41
N ILE A 163 -1.50 6.99 -0.26
CA ILE A 163 -0.45 6.91 -1.27
C ILE A 163 0.76 6.18 -0.66
N VAL A 164 1.21 5.13 -1.33
CA VAL A 164 2.51 4.48 -1.11
C VAL A 164 3.49 5.09 -2.09
N LEU A 165 4.43 5.88 -1.61
CA LEU A 165 5.46 6.52 -2.43
C LEU A 165 6.70 5.63 -2.48
N SER A 166 7.09 5.21 -3.66
CA SER A 166 8.15 4.23 -3.92
C SER A 166 8.93 4.59 -5.19
N GLY A 167 9.41 3.59 -5.92
CA GLY A 167 10.13 3.69 -7.18
C GLY A 167 11.40 2.88 -7.20
N GLY A 168 12.40 3.33 -7.92
CA GLY A 168 13.75 2.85 -7.69
C GLY A 168 14.18 3.21 -6.27
N GLU A 169 14.36 4.50 -6.00
CA GLU A 169 14.48 5.07 -4.66
C GLU A 169 13.90 6.49 -4.68
N ALA A 170 12.73 6.69 -4.07
CA ALA A 170 12.02 7.96 -4.09
C ALA A 170 12.84 9.13 -3.56
N SER A 171 13.68 8.90 -2.55
CA SER A 171 14.52 9.93 -1.92
C SER A 171 15.66 10.45 -2.82
N THR A 172 15.84 9.88 -4.02
CA THR A 172 16.77 10.42 -5.03
C THR A 172 16.19 11.62 -5.80
N LYS A 173 14.87 11.86 -5.71
CA LYS A 173 14.25 13.05 -6.31
C LYS A 173 14.50 14.28 -5.46
N GLU A 174 14.90 15.36 -6.10
CA GLU A 174 15.21 16.64 -5.43
C GLU A 174 14.01 17.19 -4.66
N TYR A 175 12.80 17.04 -5.20
CA TYR A 175 11.55 17.51 -4.61
C TYR A 175 10.82 16.48 -3.74
N PHE A 176 11.51 15.41 -3.32
CA PHE A 176 10.91 14.32 -2.54
C PHE A 176 10.21 14.81 -1.28
N LEU A 177 10.88 15.63 -0.47
CA LEU A 177 10.32 16.13 0.80
C LEU A 177 9.17 17.10 0.58
N GLU A 178 9.28 17.98 -0.40
CA GLU A 178 8.25 18.95 -0.76
C GLU A 178 6.97 18.23 -1.26
N LEU A 179 7.15 17.15 -2.02
CA LEU A 179 6.02 16.33 -2.46
C LEU A 179 5.38 15.59 -1.29
N CYS A 180 6.17 15.01 -0.38
CA CYS A 180 5.67 14.37 0.83
C CYS A 180 4.83 15.34 1.67
N ASP A 181 5.31 16.57 1.87
CA ASP A 181 4.61 17.63 2.59
C ASP A 181 3.30 18.02 1.89
N TYR A 182 3.33 18.13 0.55
CA TYR A 182 2.14 18.45 -0.21
C TYR A 182 1.06 17.35 -0.13
N ILE A 183 1.44 16.08 -0.23
CA ILE A 183 0.54 14.94 -0.05
C ILE A 183 -0.11 14.99 1.34
N ARG A 184 0.66 15.26 2.37
CA ARG A 184 0.15 15.35 3.76
C ARG A 184 -0.77 16.55 3.98
N LYS A 185 -0.51 17.70 3.34
CA LYS A 185 -1.40 18.87 3.35
C LYS A 185 -2.77 18.59 2.72
N LYS A 186 -2.88 17.58 1.86
CA LYS A 186 -4.16 17.07 1.34
C LYS A 186 -4.82 16.03 2.26
N HIS A 187 -4.29 15.83 3.46
CA HIS A 187 -4.75 14.83 4.44
C HIS A 187 -4.76 13.39 3.90
N ILE A 188 -3.96 13.13 2.88
CA ILE A 188 -3.77 11.78 2.34
C ILE A 188 -2.80 11.01 3.25
N ASN A 189 -3.13 9.77 3.57
CA ASN A 189 -2.26 8.86 4.30
C ASN A 189 -1.03 8.54 3.46
N LEU A 190 0.18 8.84 3.97
CA LEU A 190 1.43 8.69 3.24
C LEU A 190 2.26 7.55 3.84
N ILE A 191 2.55 6.55 3.02
CA ILE A 191 3.53 5.50 3.30
C ILE A 191 4.72 5.70 2.36
N ILE A 192 5.94 5.54 2.86
CA ILE A 192 7.16 5.68 2.09
C ILE A 192 7.90 4.35 2.09
N TYR A 193 8.19 3.79 0.90
CA TYR A 193 9.08 2.65 0.72
C TYR A 193 10.46 3.15 0.32
N SER A 194 11.49 2.73 1.06
CA SER A 194 12.87 3.18 0.83
C SER A 194 13.88 2.08 1.14
N ASN A 195 15.02 2.14 0.46
CA ASN A 195 16.19 1.36 0.83
C ASN A 195 16.98 1.96 2.01
N GLY A 196 16.60 3.14 2.49
CA GLY A 196 17.16 3.81 3.67
C GLY A 196 18.55 4.44 3.47
N LEU A 197 19.17 4.31 2.30
CA LEU A 197 20.58 4.71 2.10
C LEU A 197 20.79 6.23 2.01
N LEU A 198 19.76 6.99 1.65
CA LEU A 198 19.77 8.45 1.53
C LEU A 198 18.98 9.15 2.66
N LEU A 199 18.24 8.40 3.47
CA LEU A 199 17.51 8.96 4.60
C LEU A 199 18.46 9.23 5.77
N ASN A 200 19.20 10.31 5.69
CA ASN A 200 20.07 10.77 6.77
C ASN A 200 19.27 11.47 7.90
N THR A 201 19.93 11.78 9.01
CA THR A 201 19.32 12.44 10.17
C THR A 201 18.56 13.73 9.81
N THR A 202 19.12 14.55 8.90
CA THR A 202 18.47 15.81 8.48
C THR A 202 17.18 15.54 7.72
N THR A 203 17.21 14.61 6.77
CA THR A 203 16.04 14.19 5.98
C THR A 203 14.95 13.58 6.89
N ILE A 204 15.35 12.71 7.83
CA ILE A 204 14.42 12.07 8.77
C ILE A 204 13.76 13.11 9.70
N ARG A 205 14.51 14.09 10.20
CA ARG A 205 13.95 15.18 11.00
C ARG A 205 12.94 16.03 10.22
N LYS A 206 13.19 16.27 8.92
CA LYS A 206 12.19 16.94 8.07
C LYS A 206 10.95 16.07 7.87
N LEU A 207 11.13 14.78 7.62
CA LEU A 207 10.01 13.83 7.51
C LEU A 207 9.17 13.76 8.79
N SER A 208 9.77 13.85 9.99
CA SER A 208 9.00 13.82 11.24
C SER A 208 8.03 15.00 11.37
N ASN A 209 8.33 16.15 10.78
CA ASN A 209 7.44 17.32 10.73
C ASN A 209 6.37 17.21 9.62
N ILE A 210 6.53 16.27 8.70
CA ILE A 210 5.58 16.00 7.61
C ILE A 210 4.53 14.97 8.05
N TYR A 211 4.82 14.17 9.08
CA TYR A 211 3.94 13.14 9.62
C TYR A 211 3.52 12.08 8.58
N PRO A 212 4.45 11.40 7.88
CA PRO A 212 4.08 10.20 7.13
C PRO A 212 3.53 9.16 8.09
N TYR A 213 2.57 8.34 7.65
CA TYR A 213 2.05 7.25 8.49
C TYR A 213 3.14 6.23 8.80
N SER A 214 3.88 5.82 7.78
CA SER A 214 4.95 4.84 7.96
C SER A 214 6.08 5.04 6.95
N VAL A 215 7.29 4.72 7.39
CA VAL A 215 8.47 4.57 6.52
C VAL A 215 8.91 3.11 6.57
N CYS A 216 8.73 2.42 5.45
CA CYS A 216 9.08 1.01 5.31
C CYS A 216 10.48 0.88 4.72
N ILE A 217 11.37 0.26 5.46
CA ILE A 217 12.78 0.12 5.07
C ILE A 217 13.09 -1.32 4.67
N SER A 218 13.69 -1.47 3.49
CA SER A 218 14.14 -2.76 2.97
C SER A 218 15.42 -3.22 3.68
N ALA A 219 15.36 -4.38 4.35
CA ALA A 219 16.53 -5.01 4.94
C ALA A 219 16.47 -6.54 4.82
N TYR A 220 17.47 -7.13 4.17
CA TYR A 220 17.41 -8.48 3.62
C TYR A 220 18.23 -9.52 4.37
N GLY A 221 18.69 -9.22 5.58
CA GLY A 221 19.48 -10.20 6.34
C GLY A 221 19.86 -9.69 7.72
N PRO A 222 20.33 -10.60 8.58
CA PRO A 222 20.67 -10.28 9.96
C PRO A 222 22.04 -9.59 10.11
N ASN A 223 22.83 -9.53 9.04
CA ASN A 223 24.19 -8.97 9.03
C ASN A 223 24.55 -8.38 7.67
N SER A 224 25.71 -7.73 7.60
CA SER A 224 26.20 -7.08 6.37
C SER A 224 26.45 -8.05 5.24
N VAL A 225 26.94 -9.26 5.53
CA VAL A 225 27.29 -10.24 4.49
C VAL A 225 26.05 -10.60 3.66
N ILE A 226 24.97 -10.96 4.34
CA ILE A 226 23.73 -11.37 3.68
C ILE A 226 23.02 -10.18 3.04
N HIS A 227 22.86 -9.08 3.77
CA HIS A 227 22.18 -7.90 3.26
C HIS A 227 22.88 -7.30 2.02
N GLU A 228 24.19 -7.17 2.07
CA GLU A 228 24.97 -6.53 1.01
C GLU A 228 25.16 -7.44 -0.22
N ALA A 229 25.10 -8.76 -0.03
CA ALA A 229 25.00 -9.71 -1.14
C ALA A 229 23.72 -9.51 -1.97
N ILE A 230 22.64 -9.05 -1.35
CA ILE A 230 21.36 -8.79 -2.02
C ILE A 230 21.31 -7.37 -2.60
N THR A 231 21.66 -6.35 -1.83
CA THR A 231 21.59 -4.95 -2.28
C THR A 231 22.69 -4.56 -3.25
N GLN A 232 23.78 -5.31 -3.30
CA GLN A 232 25.02 -5.04 -4.06
C GLN A 232 25.63 -3.67 -3.74
N VAL A 233 25.47 -3.22 -2.47
CA VAL A 233 26.01 -1.95 -1.96
C VAL A 233 26.77 -2.18 -0.65
N LYS A 234 28.09 -2.03 -0.70
CA LYS A 234 28.93 -2.16 0.50
C LYS A 234 28.60 -1.07 1.53
N GLY A 235 28.47 -1.46 2.80
CA GLY A 235 28.11 -0.56 3.90
C GLY A 235 26.61 -0.24 3.98
N SER A 236 25.77 -0.82 3.13
CA SER A 236 24.33 -0.58 3.13
C SER A 236 23.67 -1.07 4.43
N TYR A 237 24.11 -2.20 4.99
CA TYR A 237 23.53 -2.75 6.22
C TYR A 237 23.62 -1.77 7.40
N ILE A 238 24.80 -1.20 7.61
CA ILE A 238 25.02 -0.23 8.70
C ILE A 238 24.17 1.03 8.50
N LYS A 239 24.05 1.52 7.25
CA LYS A 239 23.20 2.67 6.92
C LYS A 239 21.71 2.38 7.20
N VAL A 240 21.22 1.21 6.81
CA VAL A 240 19.84 0.77 7.07
C VAL A 240 19.56 0.71 8.59
N LEU A 241 20.45 0.11 9.37
CA LEU A 241 20.30 0.07 10.82
C LEU A 241 20.30 1.47 11.46
N SER A 242 21.18 2.36 10.99
CA SER A 242 21.21 3.75 11.44
C SER A 242 19.93 4.50 11.08
N CYS A 243 19.43 4.29 9.86
CA CYS A 243 18.19 4.88 9.39
C CYS A 243 16.98 4.45 10.25
N LEU A 244 16.81 3.16 10.49
CA LEU A 244 15.72 2.63 11.33
C LEU A 244 15.78 3.17 12.77
N LYS A 245 16.97 3.22 13.37
CA LYS A 245 17.16 3.81 14.71
C LYS A 245 16.77 5.28 14.75
N GLU A 246 17.16 6.05 13.73
CA GLU A 246 16.85 7.48 13.69
C GLU A 246 15.36 7.75 13.40
N LEU A 247 14.71 6.97 12.54
CA LEU A 247 13.26 7.04 12.30
C LEU A 247 12.49 6.80 13.61
N LYS A 248 12.86 5.75 14.36
CA LYS A 248 12.25 5.43 15.66
C LYS A 248 12.49 6.53 16.68
N ARG A 249 13.71 7.10 16.74
CA ARG A 249 14.04 8.24 17.61
C ARG A 249 13.18 9.47 17.29
N CYS A 250 12.85 9.69 16.02
CA CYS A 250 11.99 10.75 15.54
C CYS A 250 10.49 10.42 15.62
N GLN A 251 10.11 9.30 16.25
CA GLN A 251 8.73 8.85 16.42
C GLN A 251 7.95 8.67 15.09
N ILE A 252 8.66 8.32 14.02
CA ILE A 252 8.04 7.92 12.76
C ILE A 252 7.80 6.41 12.84
N HIS A 253 6.56 5.98 12.59
CA HIS A 253 6.24 4.56 12.53
C HIS A 253 7.07 3.87 11.44
N THR A 254 7.74 2.78 11.81
CA THR A 254 8.69 2.08 10.96
C THR A 254 8.25 0.67 10.66
N CYS A 255 8.43 0.25 9.41
CA CYS A 255 8.26 -1.13 9.00
C CYS A 255 9.56 -1.67 8.38
N HIS A 256 10.06 -2.75 8.94
CA HIS A 256 11.14 -3.52 8.33
C HIS A 256 10.55 -4.47 7.29
N LYS A 257 11.06 -4.41 6.05
CA LYS A 257 10.63 -5.30 4.95
C LYS A 257 11.76 -6.20 4.50
N ASN A 258 11.52 -7.51 4.54
CA ASN A 258 12.42 -8.53 4.05
C ASN A 258 11.76 -9.38 2.97
N THR A 259 12.37 -9.47 1.79
CA THR A 259 11.97 -10.41 0.74
C THR A 259 12.85 -11.64 0.82
N LEU A 260 12.25 -12.83 0.86
CA LEU A 260 13.00 -14.07 0.92
C LEU A 260 13.48 -14.50 -0.46
N LEU A 261 14.77 -14.80 -0.52
CA LEU A 261 15.52 -15.24 -1.66
C LEU A 261 16.33 -16.48 -1.26
N SER A 262 16.83 -17.24 -2.23
CA SER A 262 17.76 -18.35 -1.99
C SER A 262 19.00 -17.92 -1.19
N LEU A 263 19.37 -16.65 -1.23
CA LEU A 263 20.50 -16.08 -0.52
C LEU A 263 20.27 -15.85 0.98
N ASN A 264 19.01 -15.66 1.42
CA ASN A 264 18.70 -15.25 2.80
C ASN A 264 17.61 -16.08 3.48
N TYR A 265 16.98 -17.04 2.82
CA TYR A 265 15.83 -17.76 3.39
C TYR A 265 16.17 -18.49 4.70
N LYS A 266 17.38 -19.06 4.84
CA LYS A 266 17.82 -19.72 6.07
C LYS A 266 17.91 -18.76 7.26
N TYR A 267 18.05 -17.48 7.01
CA TYR A 267 18.16 -16.43 8.03
C TYR A 267 16.83 -15.70 8.27
N TRP A 268 15.71 -16.21 7.76
CA TRP A 268 14.40 -15.52 7.83
C TRP A 268 14.01 -15.18 9.28
N HIS A 269 14.16 -16.13 10.21
CA HIS A 269 13.76 -15.97 11.60
C HIS A 269 14.65 -14.95 12.33
N GLU A 270 15.97 -15.06 12.21
CA GLU A 270 16.90 -14.10 12.81
C GLU A 270 16.69 -12.68 12.24
N THR A 271 16.47 -12.57 10.94
CA THR A 271 16.17 -11.28 10.29
C THR A 271 14.86 -10.68 10.78
N TYR A 272 13.82 -11.50 10.91
CA TYR A 272 12.53 -11.11 11.45
C TYR A 272 12.63 -10.62 12.89
N GLN A 273 13.28 -11.38 13.77
CA GLN A 273 13.49 -11.01 15.17
C GLN A 273 14.26 -9.69 15.30
N LYS A 274 15.35 -9.53 14.54
CA LYS A 274 16.07 -8.25 14.49
C LYS A 274 15.20 -7.11 14.00
N GLY A 275 14.40 -7.34 12.98
CA GLY A 275 13.41 -6.37 12.49
C GLY A 275 12.44 -5.92 13.59
N CYS A 276 11.86 -6.84 14.35
CA CYS A 276 10.96 -6.54 15.47
C CYS A 276 11.62 -5.73 16.59
N LEU A 277 12.93 -5.88 16.79
CA LEU A 277 13.65 -5.10 17.81
C LEU A 277 13.91 -3.65 17.41
N ILE A 278 14.09 -3.38 16.11
CA ILE A 278 14.54 -2.08 15.60
C ILE A 278 13.46 -1.29 14.86
N SER A 279 12.31 -1.89 14.58
CA SER A 279 11.15 -1.26 13.93
C SER A 279 9.86 -1.57 14.70
N ASP A 280 8.79 -0.85 14.37
CA ASP A 280 7.48 -1.05 14.99
C ASP A 280 6.76 -2.26 14.39
N ASN A 281 7.07 -2.58 13.12
CA ASN A 281 6.56 -3.76 12.42
C ASN A 281 7.67 -4.41 11.60
N SER A 282 7.62 -5.73 11.45
CA SER A 282 8.54 -6.50 10.60
C SER A 282 7.73 -7.42 9.68
N MET A 283 7.96 -7.30 8.37
CA MET A 283 7.25 -8.05 7.35
C MET A 283 8.20 -8.91 6.52
N ILE A 284 7.77 -10.11 6.23
CA ILE A 284 8.46 -11.02 5.31
C ILE A 284 7.60 -11.17 4.06
N ASN A 285 8.18 -10.84 2.91
CA ASN A 285 7.58 -11.08 1.61
C ASN A 285 8.16 -12.37 1.02
N LEU A 286 7.29 -13.28 0.64
CA LEU A 286 7.62 -14.55 -0.02
C LEU A 286 7.54 -14.42 -1.53
N THR A 287 6.60 -13.63 -2.00
CA THR A 287 6.36 -13.45 -3.42
C THR A 287 7.37 -12.49 -4.00
N ILE A 288 8.07 -12.96 -5.03
CA ILE A 288 8.99 -12.16 -5.82
C ILE A 288 8.29 -11.85 -7.13
N TYR A 289 8.10 -10.57 -7.42
CA TYR A 289 7.52 -10.14 -8.68
C TYR A 289 8.45 -10.48 -9.86
N PRO A 290 7.90 -11.02 -10.96
CA PRO A 290 8.65 -11.16 -12.19
C PRO A 290 9.17 -9.80 -12.69
N SER A 291 10.28 -9.84 -13.43
CA SER A 291 10.79 -8.62 -14.08
C SER A 291 9.76 -8.04 -15.04
N MET A 292 9.51 -6.75 -14.95
CA MET A 292 8.57 -6.05 -15.83
C MET A 292 8.97 -6.07 -17.31
N ASP A 293 10.25 -6.34 -17.64
CA ASP A 293 10.71 -6.35 -19.05
C ASP A 293 10.47 -7.67 -19.74
N ASN A 294 10.63 -8.77 -19.05
CA ASN A 294 10.67 -10.09 -19.69
C ASN A 294 9.84 -11.17 -18.97
N GLY A 295 9.14 -10.81 -17.90
CA GLY A 295 8.31 -11.72 -17.12
C GLY A 295 9.08 -12.84 -16.39
N LYS A 296 10.42 -12.76 -16.32
CA LYS A 296 11.23 -13.79 -15.68
C LYS A 296 11.43 -13.51 -14.21
N LEU A 297 11.35 -14.56 -13.41
CA LEU A 297 11.78 -14.51 -12.02
C LEU A 297 13.30 -14.40 -11.95
N THR A 298 13.77 -13.77 -10.87
CA THR A 298 15.22 -13.75 -10.59
C THR A 298 15.74 -15.17 -10.36
N GLN A 299 16.99 -15.42 -10.75
CA GLN A 299 17.69 -16.69 -10.46
C GLN A 299 17.84 -16.97 -8.95
N TYR A 300 17.58 -15.97 -8.11
CA TYR A 300 17.61 -16.08 -6.64
C TYR A 300 16.24 -16.37 -6.03
N SER A 301 15.23 -16.68 -6.83
CA SER A 301 13.95 -17.20 -6.34
C SER A 301 14.16 -18.52 -5.61
N LEU A 302 13.30 -18.80 -4.63
CA LEU A 302 13.34 -20.05 -3.88
C LEU A 302 12.98 -21.21 -4.82
N ASP A 303 13.75 -22.27 -4.76
CA ASP A 303 13.46 -23.54 -5.46
C ASP A 303 12.50 -24.42 -4.63
N GLU A 304 12.12 -25.56 -5.21
CA GLU A 304 11.15 -26.47 -4.56
C GLU A 304 11.64 -27.04 -3.24
N GLU A 305 12.95 -27.34 -3.11
CA GLU A 305 13.53 -27.90 -1.89
C GLU A 305 13.55 -26.85 -0.78
N GLN A 306 13.94 -25.63 -1.09
CA GLN A 306 13.95 -24.50 -0.17
C GLN A 306 12.54 -24.13 0.30
N LEU A 307 11.57 -24.15 -0.61
CA LEU A 307 10.16 -23.92 -0.26
C LEU A 307 9.62 -25.04 0.63
N LEU A 308 9.97 -26.30 0.36
CA LEU A 308 9.57 -27.44 1.19
C LEU A 308 10.22 -27.37 2.60
N GLU A 309 11.50 -27.02 2.67
CA GLU A 309 12.19 -26.80 3.96
C GLU A 309 11.47 -25.74 4.80
N LEU A 310 11.13 -24.61 4.19
CA LEU A 310 10.35 -23.56 4.88
C LEU A 310 8.96 -24.07 5.27
N ALA A 311 8.25 -24.78 4.39
CA ALA A 311 6.91 -25.28 4.69
C ALA A 311 6.90 -26.28 5.87
N LEU A 312 7.95 -27.06 6.06
CA LEU A 312 8.15 -27.99 7.18
C LEU A 312 8.61 -27.30 8.46
N THR A 313 9.22 -26.11 8.35
CA THR A 313 9.75 -25.36 9.49
C THR A 313 8.65 -24.68 10.28
N GLU A 314 8.53 -25.02 11.58
CA GLU A 314 7.54 -24.46 12.47
C GLU A 314 7.66 -22.93 12.62
N GLY A 315 6.54 -22.23 12.49
CA GLY A 315 6.47 -20.78 12.59
C GLY A 315 7.08 -20.04 11.39
N SER A 316 7.45 -20.74 10.32
CA SER A 316 7.91 -20.10 9.09
C SER A 316 6.77 -19.33 8.41
N PRO A 317 7.09 -18.41 7.50
CA PRO A 317 6.05 -17.66 6.77
C PRO A 317 5.10 -18.55 5.93
N ILE A 318 5.53 -19.77 5.59
CA ILE A 318 4.72 -20.73 4.83
C ILE A 318 4.54 -22.07 5.56
N ASP A 319 4.67 -22.06 6.87
CA ASP A 319 4.36 -23.24 7.69
C ASP A 319 3.00 -23.83 7.31
N TYR A 320 2.98 -25.10 6.86
CA TYR A 320 1.76 -25.74 6.38
C TYR A 320 0.67 -25.87 7.45
N ARG A 321 1.05 -25.82 8.75
CA ARG A 321 0.15 -25.92 9.92
C ARG A 321 -0.59 -24.62 10.19
N THR A 322 -0.13 -23.51 9.64
CA THR A 322 -0.75 -22.20 9.89
C THR A 322 -1.79 -21.87 8.83
N ASN A 323 -3.06 -21.78 9.25
CA ASN A 323 -4.15 -21.27 8.42
C ASN A 323 -4.19 -19.73 8.33
N LYS A 324 -3.21 -19.05 8.95
CA LYS A 324 -3.27 -17.61 9.21
C LYS A 324 -2.58 -16.71 8.18
N ILE A 325 -1.92 -17.28 7.20
CA ILE A 325 -1.38 -16.47 6.12
C ILE A 325 -2.54 -16.23 5.17
N GLY A 326 -2.94 -14.96 5.02
CA GLY A 326 -4.04 -14.44 4.21
C GLY A 326 -4.63 -15.45 3.24
N ALA A 327 -5.34 -16.44 3.79
CA ALA A 327 -5.88 -17.50 2.99
C ALA A 327 -6.82 -16.85 1.99
N CYS A 328 -6.39 -16.74 0.74
CA CYS A 328 -7.32 -16.82 -0.34
C CYS A 328 -8.10 -18.09 -0.07
N ASN A 329 -9.28 -17.98 0.51
CA ASN A 329 -10.22 -19.07 0.61
C ASN A 329 -10.74 -19.36 -0.82
N ILE A 330 -9.82 -19.73 -1.73
CA ILE A 330 -10.10 -20.08 -3.12
C ILE A 330 -11.21 -21.10 -3.23
N HIS A 331 -11.47 -21.82 -2.13
CA HIS A 331 -12.52 -22.82 -2.04
C HIS A 331 -13.82 -22.32 -1.39
N LYS A 332 -13.85 -21.17 -0.71
CA LYS A 332 -15.05 -20.71 0.00
C LYS A 332 -15.95 -19.83 -0.84
N ASP A 333 -15.39 -18.96 -1.69
CA ASP A 333 -16.22 -18.14 -2.58
C ASP A 333 -15.51 -17.93 -3.93
N LYS A 334 -15.97 -18.66 -4.94
CA LYS A 334 -15.45 -18.56 -6.31
C LYS A 334 -15.79 -17.22 -6.98
N ASP A 335 -16.72 -16.48 -6.40
CA ASP A 335 -17.19 -15.19 -6.90
C ASP A 335 -16.40 -14.01 -6.33
N GLU A 336 -15.48 -14.26 -5.40
CA GLU A 336 -14.60 -13.23 -4.86
C GLU A 336 -13.48 -12.83 -5.83
N SER A 337 -12.97 -11.63 -5.64
CA SER A 337 -11.79 -11.14 -6.37
C SER A 337 -10.54 -11.93 -5.98
N PRO A 338 -9.64 -12.24 -6.94
CA PRO A 338 -8.42 -12.99 -6.65
C PRO A 338 -7.44 -12.28 -5.70
N CYS A 339 -7.49 -10.96 -5.61
CA CYS A 339 -6.70 -10.22 -4.63
C CYS A 339 -7.32 -8.85 -4.31
N TYR A 340 -6.94 -8.29 -3.15
CA TYR A 340 -7.39 -6.98 -2.70
C TYR A 340 -6.97 -5.84 -3.65
N ASP A 341 -5.75 -5.89 -4.16
CA ASP A 341 -5.18 -4.82 -4.99
C ASP A 341 -5.89 -4.69 -6.34
N VAL A 342 -6.44 -5.79 -6.87
CA VAL A 342 -7.25 -5.78 -8.10
C VAL A 342 -8.38 -4.75 -8.01
N THR A 343 -8.92 -4.55 -6.82
CA THR A 343 -10.17 -3.80 -6.65
C THR A 343 -10.00 -2.40 -6.13
N ASN A 344 -8.98 -2.15 -5.31
CA ASN A 344 -8.87 -0.92 -4.51
C ASN A 344 -7.64 -0.07 -4.85
N GLN A 345 -6.67 -0.61 -5.60
CA GLN A 345 -5.39 0.05 -5.87
C GLN A 345 -5.28 0.54 -7.31
N LEU A 346 -4.47 1.59 -7.50
CA LEU A 346 -3.84 1.95 -8.77
C LEU A 346 -2.32 1.98 -8.60
N TYR A 347 -1.62 1.70 -9.68
CA TYR A 347 -0.19 1.94 -9.78
C TYR A 347 0.10 3.10 -10.75
N ILE A 348 0.99 4.00 -10.35
CA ILE A 348 1.44 5.12 -11.15
C ILE A 348 2.95 5.02 -11.35
N SER A 349 3.37 4.99 -12.61
CA SER A 349 4.79 4.95 -12.97
C SER A 349 5.44 6.35 -12.87
N PRO A 350 6.79 6.43 -12.86
CA PRO A 350 7.50 7.71 -12.84
C PRO A 350 7.15 8.67 -13.98
N ARG A 351 6.68 8.13 -15.11
CA ARG A 351 6.25 8.89 -16.29
C ARG A 351 4.81 9.37 -16.24
N GLY A 352 4.06 9.04 -15.18
CA GLY A 352 2.64 9.36 -15.06
C GLY A 352 1.71 8.41 -15.82
N TYR A 353 2.21 7.24 -16.22
CA TYR A 353 1.35 6.18 -16.74
C TYR A 353 0.64 5.49 -15.59
N ILE A 354 -0.63 5.18 -15.79
CA ILE A 354 -1.50 4.59 -14.78
C ILE A 354 -1.85 3.17 -15.19
N TYR A 355 -1.71 2.26 -14.22
CA TYR A 355 -1.98 0.84 -14.34
C TYR A 355 -2.92 0.38 -13.24
N PRO A 356 -3.63 -0.74 -13.40
CA PRO A 356 -4.52 -1.28 -12.37
C PRO A 356 -3.80 -1.63 -11.06
N CYS A 357 -2.60 -2.18 -11.15
CA CYS A 357 -1.69 -2.42 -10.03
C CYS A 357 -0.25 -2.51 -10.53
N ILE A 358 0.72 -2.61 -9.62
CA ILE A 358 2.15 -2.69 -9.95
C ILE A 358 2.51 -3.92 -10.79
N ALA A 359 1.80 -5.03 -10.59
CA ALA A 359 2.00 -6.28 -11.34
C ALA A 359 1.17 -6.36 -12.64
N ALA A 360 0.29 -5.39 -12.92
CA ALA A 360 -0.54 -5.39 -14.12
C ALA A 360 0.11 -4.56 -15.24
N PRO A 361 0.71 -5.20 -16.26
CA PRO A 361 1.60 -4.51 -17.21
C PRO A 361 0.86 -3.72 -18.29
N TYR A 362 -0.46 -3.62 -18.30
CA TYR A 362 -1.18 -2.86 -19.31
C TYR A 362 -1.61 -1.47 -18.80
N LYS A 363 -1.23 -0.47 -19.57
CA LYS A 363 -1.55 0.92 -19.27
C LYS A 363 -3.04 1.20 -19.47
N ILE A 364 -3.70 1.70 -18.43
CA ILE A 364 -5.11 2.11 -18.50
C ILE A 364 -5.25 3.59 -18.81
N ALA A 365 -4.33 4.43 -18.34
CA ALA A 365 -4.40 5.87 -18.52
C ALA A 365 -3.01 6.50 -18.62
N ASP A 366 -2.98 7.77 -19.04
CA ASP A 366 -1.79 8.60 -19.12
C ASP A 366 -2.13 9.98 -18.53
N PHE A 367 -1.53 10.30 -17.39
CA PHE A 367 -1.78 11.56 -16.71
C PHE A 367 -1.57 12.79 -17.59
N ARG A 368 -0.53 12.79 -18.42
CA ARG A 368 -0.21 13.93 -19.30
C ARG A 368 -1.23 14.14 -20.43
N LYS A 369 -2.00 13.12 -20.75
CA LYS A 369 -3.06 13.17 -21.78
C LYS A 369 -4.44 13.51 -21.22
N GLY A 370 -4.53 13.89 -19.94
CA GLY A 370 -5.79 14.26 -19.30
C GLY A 370 -6.73 13.09 -18.98
N THR A 371 -6.27 11.86 -19.12
CA THR A 371 -7.11 10.65 -18.99
C THR A 371 -7.51 10.31 -17.56
N LEU A 372 -6.96 10.98 -16.54
CA LEU A 372 -7.48 10.90 -15.17
C LEU A 372 -8.88 11.50 -15.02
N GLU A 373 -9.23 12.49 -15.83
CA GLU A 373 -10.57 13.04 -15.86
C GLU A 373 -11.60 12.00 -16.38
N GLU A 374 -11.19 11.09 -17.24
CA GLU A 374 -12.03 9.98 -17.71
C GLU A 374 -12.33 8.97 -16.60
N LEU A 375 -11.37 8.71 -15.69
CA LEU A 375 -11.60 7.93 -14.46
C LEU A 375 -12.62 8.62 -13.54
N ARG A 376 -12.77 9.95 -13.65
CA ARG A 376 -13.78 10.76 -12.96
C ARG A 376 -15.18 10.61 -13.57
N TYR A 377 -15.31 10.47 -14.89
CA TYR A 377 -16.60 10.23 -15.55
C TYR A 377 -17.24 8.92 -15.11
N TYR A 378 -16.43 7.92 -14.77
CA TYR A 378 -16.88 6.67 -14.18
C TYR A 378 -17.66 6.88 -12.86
N LYS A 379 -17.31 7.92 -12.10
CA LYS A 379 -17.99 8.32 -10.85
C LYS A 379 -19.43 8.84 -11.08
N LYS A 380 -19.78 9.26 -12.30
CA LYS A 380 -21.07 9.93 -12.60
C LYS A 380 -22.11 9.06 -13.31
N ASN A 381 -21.73 8.07 -14.09
CA ASN A 381 -22.66 7.32 -14.94
C ASN A 381 -22.53 5.81 -14.73
N ASN A 382 -23.56 5.21 -14.15
CA ASN A 382 -23.63 3.76 -13.87
C ASN A 382 -23.94 2.89 -15.12
N ASP A 383 -23.97 3.47 -16.33
CA ASP A 383 -24.34 2.75 -17.55
C ASP A 383 -23.09 2.30 -18.31
N PHE A 384 -22.85 0.99 -18.31
CA PHE A 384 -21.76 0.35 -19.05
C PHE A 384 -22.19 -0.12 -20.42
N VAL A 385 -21.45 0.30 -21.45
CA VAL A 385 -21.57 -0.26 -22.81
C VAL A 385 -20.22 -0.83 -23.21
N PHE A 386 -20.19 -2.13 -23.48
CA PHE A 386 -19.00 -2.82 -23.98
C PHE A 386 -18.81 -2.53 -25.48
N SER A 387 -17.69 -1.91 -25.84
CA SER A 387 -17.24 -1.78 -27.22
C SER A 387 -15.88 -2.47 -27.40
N THR A 388 -15.79 -3.40 -28.34
CA THR A 388 -14.64 -4.32 -28.49
C THR A 388 -13.38 -3.72 -29.14
N ASN A 389 -13.44 -2.52 -29.72
CA ASN A 389 -12.33 -1.98 -30.53
C ASN A 389 -11.69 -0.68 -30.02
N ASN A 390 -12.27 0.01 -29.02
CA ASN A 390 -11.69 1.19 -28.37
C ASN A 390 -12.10 1.24 -26.90
N MET A 391 -11.54 0.32 -26.11
CA MET A 391 -11.82 0.30 -24.67
C MET A 391 -11.32 1.59 -24.02
N THR A 392 -12.22 2.29 -23.33
CA THR A 392 -11.90 3.44 -22.49
C THR A 392 -11.05 3.03 -21.29
N CYS A 393 -10.39 3.98 -20.64
CA CYS A 393 -9.62 3.74 -19.42
C CYS A 393 -10.48 3.05 -18.34
N CYS A 394 -11.74 3.45 -18.24
CA CYS A 394 -12.71 2.89 -17.29
C CYS A 394 -13.03 1.42 -17.59
N GLU A 395 -13.23 1.07 -18.84
CA GLU A 395 -13.51 -0.32 -19.25
C GLU A 395 -12.33 -1.25 -18.95
N LYS A 396 -11.09 -0.81 -19.21
CA LYS A 396 -9.88 -1.56 -18.86
C LYS A 396 -9.78 -1.81 -17.37
N LEU A 397 -10.00 -0.77 -16.56
CA LEU A 397 -9.98 -0.88 -15.11
C LEU A 397 -11.10 -1.78 -14.59
N ASN A 398 -12.28 -1.70 -15.19
CA ASN A 398 -13.43 -2.53 -14.80
C ASN A 398 -13.22 -4.00 -15.14
N ASN A 399 -12.71 -4.30 -16.34
CA ASN A 399 -12.38 -5.67 -16.70
C ASN A 399 -11.40 -6.29 -15.73
N TRP A 400 -10.38 -5.54 -15.30
CA TRP A 400 -9.46 -5.99 -14.26
C TRP A 400 -10.17 -6.20 -12.92
N ARG A 401 -11.00 -5.23 -12.50
CA ARG A 401 -11.74 -5.28 -11.23
C ARG A 401 -12.85 -6.32 -11.18
N SER A 402 -13.35 -6.75 -12.33
CA SER A 402 -14.38 -7.79 -12.43
C SER A 402 -13.84 -9.21 -12.34
N LEU A 403 -12.49 -9.40 -12.33
CA LEU A 403 -11.88 -10.71 -12.22
C LEU A 403 -12.32 -11.42 -10.93
N LYS A 404 -12.75 -12.66 -11.11
CA LYS A 404 -13.12 -13.58 -10.06
C LYS A 404 -12.17 -14.75 -10.00
N ILE A 405 -12.09 -15.40 -8.86
CA ILE A 405 -11.32 -16.64 -8.71
C ILE A 405 -11.82 -17.71 -9.69
N SER A 406 -13.14 -17.77 -9.94
CA SER A 406 -13.74 -18.68 -10.89
C SER A 406 -13.27 -18.50 -12.35
N ASP A 407 -12.77 -17.32 -12.69
CA ASP A 407 -12.26 -17.05 -14.06
C ASP A 407 -10.87 -17.65 -14.28
N LEU A 408 -10.13 -17.97 -13.20
CA LEU A 408 -8.77 -18.49 -13.29
C LEU A 408 -8.77 -19.96 -13.67
N LYS A 409 -8.16 -20.29 -14.80
CA LYS A 409 -8.28 -21.59 -15.50
C LYS A 409 -7.87 -22.80 -14.68
N GLU A 410 -6.86 -22.66 -13.81
CA GLU A 410 -6.28 -23.79 -13.06
C GLU A 410 -6.55 -23.73 -11.55
N CYS A 411 -7.02 -22.59 -11.04
CA CYS A 411 -7.24 -22.42 -9.62
C CYS A 411 -8.42 -23.27 -9.12
N GLY A 412 -8.23 -23.93 -7.99
CA GLY A 412 -9.26 -24.79 -7.37
C GLY A 412 -9.41 -26.19 -7.97
N LYS A 413 -8.56 -26.57 -8.95
CA LYS A 413 -8.65 -27.90 -9.59
C LYS A 413 -7.83 -29.00 -8.90
N TYR A 414 -6.84 -28.64 -8.12
CA TYR A 414 -5.87 -29.55 -7.52
C TYR A 414 -5.90 -29.47 -6.01
N ASP A 415 -5.56 -30.56 -5.32
CA ASP A 415 -5.56 -30.64 -3.85
C ASP A 415 -4.62 -29.61 -3.21
N TYR A 416 -3.51 -29.30 -3.84
CA TYR A 416 -2.57 -28.28 -3.35
C TYR A 416 -3.16 -26.86 -3.38
N CYS A 417 -4.20 -26.59 -4.14
CA CYS A 417 -4.87 -25.30 -4.14
C CYS A 417 -5.46 -24.96 -2.77
N ASN A 418 -5.79 -25.98 -1.94
CA ASN A 418 -6.22 -25.79 -0.56
C ASN A 418 -5.18 -25.14 0.35
N PHE A 419 -3.91 -25.16 -0.08
CA PHE A 419 -2.75 -24.60 0.63
C PHE A 419 -2.25 -23.29 0.03
N CYS A 420 -2.96 -22.76 -0.97
CA CYS A 420 -2.63 -21.47 -1.57
C CYS A 420 -2.81 -20.32 -0.59
N ILE A 421 -1.88 -19.37 -0.61
CA ILE A 421 -1.91 -18.20 0.27
C ILE A 421 -2.41 -16.95 -0.45
N ASP A 422 -2.14 -16.85 -1.75
CA ASP A 422 -2.57 -15.76 -2.61
C ASP A 422 -2.53 -16.14 -4.08
N VAL A 423 -3.16 -15.34 -4.93
CA VAL A 423 -3.11 -15.47 -6.39
C VAL A 423 -2.90 -14.09 -7.00
N CYS A 424 -1.93 -13.97 -7.89
CA CYS A 424 -1.65 -12.71 -8.60
C CYS A 424 -1.90 -12.84 -10.11
N PRO A 425 -3.03 -12.33 -10.63
CA PRO A 425 -3.27 -12.30 -12.08
C PRO A 425 -2.24 -11.47 -12.85
N GLY A 426 -1.64 -10.46 -12.20
CA GLY A 426 -0.58 -9.65 -12.80
C GLY A 426 0.70 -10.46 -13.06
N ASP A 427 1.14 -11.26 -12.08
CA ASP A 427 2.28 -12.16 -12.24
C ASP A 427 2.01 -13.21 -13.33
N ALA A 428 0.80 -13.75 -13.36
CA ALA A 428 0.37 -14.67 -14.41
C ALA A 428 0.51 -14.05 -15.80
N TYR A 429 0.06 -12.81 -15.95
CA TYR A 429 0.19 -12.09 -17.22
C TYR A 429 1.65 -11.79 -17.58
N LEU A 430 2.47 -11.35 -16.63
CA LEU A 430 3.89 -11.10 -16.86
C LEU A 430 4.64 -12.35 -17.29
N MET A 431 4.33 -13.50 -16.69
CA MET A 431 5.01 -14.76 -16.96
C MET A 431 4.51 -15.47 -18.22
N HIS A 432 3.21 -15.37 -18.52
CA HIS A 432 2.54 -16.19 -19.53
C HIS A 432 1.79 -15.38 -20.62
N GLY A 433 1.67 -14.07 -20.46
CA GLY A 433 0.85 -13.24 -21.37
C GLY A 433 -0.66 -13.43 -21.21
N ASP A 434 -1.10 -14.17 -20.18
CA ASP A 434 -2.50 -14.46 -19.90
C ASP A 434 -2.76 -14.38 -18.38
N TYR A 435 -3.62 -13.44 -17.95
CA TYR A 435 -3.94 -13.22 -16.54
C TYR A 435 -4.93 -14.24 -15.97
N LEU A 436 -5.49 -15.13 -16.79
CA LEU A 436 -6.39 -16.18 -16.35
C LEU A 436 -5.66 -17.53 -16.08
N VAL A 437 -4.37 -17.61 -16.33
CA VAL A 437 -3.55 -18.78 -16.00
C VAL A 437 -3.08 -18.68 -14.55
N ALA A 438 -2.82 -19.83 -13.93
CA ALA A 438 -2.27 -19.85 -12.57
C ALA A 438 -0.80 -19.35 -12.58
N PRO A 439 -0.41 -18.40 -11.71
CA PRO A 439 0.96 -17.91 -11.59
C PRO A 439 1.84 -18.98 -10.92
N LEU A 440 2.88 -19.47 -11.62
CA LEU A 440 3.71 -20.57 -11.14
C LEU A 440 4.41 -20.30 -9.81
N ASN A 441 4.88 -19.06 -9.57
CA ASN A 441 5.53 -18.66 -8.33
C ASN A 441 4.62 -18.83 -7.10
N HIS A 442 3.32 -18.53 -7.23
CA HIS A 442 2.33 -18.72 -6.17
C HIS A 442 1.95 -20.20 -6.01
N CYS A 443 1.79 -20.93 -7.13
CA CYS A 443 1.52 -22.36 -7.11
C CYS A 443 2.66 -23.15 -6.46
N SER A 444 3.92 -22.80 -6.70
CA SER A 444 5.07 -23.46 -6.07
C SER A 444 5.03 -23.42 -4.55
N ILE A 445 4.58 -22.29 -3.96
CA ILE A 445 4.37 -22.17 -2.50
C ILE A 445 3.24 -23.11 -2.04
N ALA A 446 2.13 -23.15 -2.75
CA ALA A 446 1.01 -24.02 -2.42
C ALA A 446 1.38 -25.50 -2.50
N ILE A 447 2.12 -25.89 -3.54
CA ILE A 447 2.64 -27.25 -3.73
C ILE A 447 3.60 -27.65 -2.61
N ALA A 448 4.51 -26.76 -2.20
CA ALA A 448 5.45 -27.04 -1.13
C ALA A 448 4.72 -27.29 0.21
N ARG A 449 3.72 -26.46 0.54
CA ARG A 449 2.87 -26.61 1.73
C ARG A 449 2.06 -27.92 1.70
N TYR A 450 1.50 -28.27 0.55
CA TYR A 450 0.78 -29.53 0.37
C TYR A 450 1.71 -30.73 0.54
N LYS A 451 2.90 -30.72 -0.09
CA LYS A 451 3.91 -31.77 0.10
C LYS A 451 4.30 -31.92 1.58
N ALA A 452 4.54 -30.80 2.27
CA ALA A 452 4.84 -30.82 3.70
C ALA A 452 3.72 -31.44 4.55
N PHE A 453 2.46 -31.12 4.22
CA PHE A 453 1.30 -31.74 4.86
C PHE A 453 1.27 -33.26 4.65
N VAL A 454 1.43 -33.72 3.39
CA VAL A 454 1.40 -35.16 3.05
C VAL A 454 2.55 -35.93 3.72
N LEU A 455 3.73 -35.31 3.86
CA LEU A 455 4.89 -35.94 4.52
C LEU A 455 4.73 -36.09 6.03
N ASN A 456 3.77 -35.41 6.64
CA ASN A 456 3.53 -35.42 8.10
C ASN A 456 2.19 -36.10 8.47
N LEU A 457 1.50 -36.72 7.50
CA LEU A 457 0.37 -37.64 7.71
C LEU A 457 0.88 -39.04 8.03
#